data_8f182da5bb646c3f869f9dafc3a394d2
#
_entry.id   8f182da5bb646c3f869f9dafc3a394d2
#
_cell.length_a   1.000
_cell.length_b   1.000
_cell.length_c   1.000
_cell.angle_alpha   90.00
_cell.angle_beta   90.00
_cell.angle_gamma   90.00
#
_symmetry.space_group_name_H-M   'P 1'
#
loop_
_entity.id
_entity.type
_entity.pdbx_description
1 polymer ?
#
loop_
_entity_poly.entity_id
_entity_poly.type
_entity_poly.pdbx_seq_one_letter_code
_entity_poly.pdbx_strand_id
1 'polypeptide(L)'
;MTGTDDDVATTRSPEVAVIGGGIVGLSTAYALREQGVPVRLYEAGVPGTGQSAGESRIFRHAHDDPRLVALARESRGVWDEWAEHFDVELVSSDGVVAIGDSALARLRVLDQVGGVEAHEIDAAELAQRMPLLAGYSGPAVLDESGGAIRTRTAITALAGALEDAVTTAEVISIDPRADGTVEVRSVADRAVYSKVVVCAGRETARLARSVGLSLPVRLAAHVRLTFDVKAAAPARVACLQDSSGVFGEVGVYATPLPGKSSYSVGLSETVGVRDDGTFIDPAAIRSLDERAREYVTRALPGLHPEPRDFLHCWVTDLPWSEDGVAVWEAGSVFFVAGHNLFKQAPALGRALARAATGGGLRGELTPEARLGEAQD
;
A
#
# COMPACT_ATOMS: atom_id res chain seq x y z
N MET A 1 25.44 -54.41 -12.53
CA MET A 1 24.03 -53.97 -12.43
C MET A 1 23.99 -53.01 -11.28
N THR A 2 24.18 -51.75 -11.55
CA THR A 2 24.10 -50.67 -10.57
C THR A 2 22.89 -49.85 -11.01
N GLY A 3 21.78 -50.02 -10.28
CA GLY A 3 20.59 -49.18 -10.43
C GLY A 3 20.88 -47.77 -9.95
N THR A 4 20.79 -46.82 -10.84
CA THR A 4 20.68 -45.42 -10.52
C THR A 4 19.26 -45.17 -10.04
N ASP A 5 19.05 -44.98 -8.74
CA ASP A 5 17.85 -44.36 -8.18
C ASP A 5 17.85 -42.90 -8.65
N ASP A 6 17.05 -42.63 -9.67
CA ASP A 6 16.64 -41.28 -10.02
C ASP A 6 15.70 -40.80 -8.90
N ASP A 7 16.29 -40.06 -8.00
CA ASP A 7 15.56 -39.30 -6.97
C ASP A 7 14.77 -38.17 -7.68
N VAL A 8 13.60 -38.54 -8.22
CA VAL A 8 12.61 -37.55 -8.73
C VAL A 8 12.12 -36.82 -7.51
N ALA A 9 12.69 -35.64 -7.26
CA ALA A 9 12.19 -34.70 -6.29
C ALA A 9 10.70 -34.46 -6.59
N THR A 10 9.85 -35.11 -5.82
CA THR A 10 8.38 -34.87 -5.84
C THR A 10 8.18 -33.43 -5.39
N THR A 11 8.06 -32.52 -6.34
CA THR A 11 7.62 -31.14 -6.07
C THR A 11 6.25 -31.24 -5.40
N ARG A 12 6.22 -30.98 -4.10
CA ARG A 12 4.98 -30.94 -3.31
C ARG A 12 4.05 -29.90 -3.95
N SER A 13 2.83 -30.28 -4.25
CA SER A 13 1.84 -29.36 -4.80
C SER A 13 1.65 -28.17 -3.86
N PRO A 14 1.53 -26.92 -4.37
CA PRO A 14 1.35 -25.75 -3.52
C PRO A 14 0.15 -25.89 -2.60
N GLU A 15 0.31 -25.58 -1.32
CA GLU A 15 -0.76 -25.69 -0.33
C GLU A 15 -1.64 -24.43 -0.33
N VAL A 16 -1.07 -23.26 -0.66
CA VAL A 16 -1.74 -21.96 -0.66
C VAL A 16 -1.61 -21.29 -2.01
N ALA A 17 -2.72 -20.78 -2.54
CA ALA A 17 -2.70 -19.84 -3.64
C ALA A 17 -2.85 -18.41 -3.16
N VAL A 18 -2.03 -17.50 -3.71
CA VAL A 18 -2.20 -16.05 -3.58
C VAL A 18 -2.57 -15.49 -4.94
N ILE A 19 -3.63 -14.67 -5.01
CA ILE A 19 -4.14 -14.09 -6.25
C ILE A 19 -3.92 -12.59 -6.26
N GLY A 20 -3.09 -12.11 -7.19
CA GLY A 20 -2.67 -10.73 -7.35
C GLY A 20 -1.24 -10.49 -6.89
N GLY A 21 -0.36 -10.11 -7.82
CA GLY A 21 1.06 -9.78 -7.61
C GLY A 21 1.30 -8.31 -7.25
N GLY A 22 0.33 -7.64 -6.61
CA GLY A 22 0.53 -6.35 -5.94
C GLY A 22 1.33 -6.50 -4.65
N ILE A 23 1.64 -5.38 -3.99
CA ILE A 23 2.48 -5.40 -2.77
C ILE A 23 1.91 -6.32 -1.68
N VAL A 24 0.58 -6.35 -1.47
CA VAL A 24 -0.03 -7.20 -0.44
C VAL A 24 0.12 -8.68 -0.77
N GLY A 25 -0.13 -9.06 -2.04
CA GLY A 25 0.02 -10.46 -2.46
C GLY A 25 1.46 -10.92 -2.44
N LEU A 26 2.40 -10.09 -2.91
CA LEU A 26 3.84 -10.39 -2.81
C LEU A 26 4.29 -10.54 -1.36
N SER A 27 3.86 -9.62 -0.47
CA SER A 27 4.15 -9.72 0.97
C SER A 27 3.59 -10.99 1.60
N THR A 28 2.36 -11.39 1.23
CA THR A 28 1.72 -12.60 1.72
C THR A 28 2.46 -13.85 1.23
N ALA A 29 2.76 -13.92 -0.06
CA ALA A 29 3.47 -15.06 -0.65
C ALA A 29 4.89 -15.19 -0.09
N TYR A 30 5.58 -14.06 0.13
CA TYR A 30 6.91 -14.05 0.74
C TYR A 30 6.86 -14.52 2.20
N ALA A 31 5.90 -14.06 3.00
CA ALA A 31 5.71 -14.53 4.37
C ALA A 31 5.35 -16.02 4.46
N LEU A 32 4.59 -16.58 3.50
CA LEU A 32 4.35 -18.02 3.39
C LEU A 32 5.63 -18.77 3.08
N ARG A 33 6.45 -18.28 2.16
CA ARG A 33 7.75 -18.86 1.82
C ARG A 33 8.71 -18.87 3.02
N GLU A 34 8.79 -17.76 3.78
CA GLU A 34 9.59 -17.70 5.00
C GLU A 34 9.18 -18.78 6.03
N GLN A 35 7.90 -19.16 6.05
CA GLN A 35 7.36 -20.25 6.89
C GLN A 35 7.57 -21.66 6.28
N GLY A 36 8.19 -21.77 5.11
CA GLY A 36 8.37 -23.03 4.40
C GLY A 36 7.09 -23.62 3.80
N VAL A 37 6.05 -22.81 3.63
CA VAL A 37 4.76 -23.21 3.05
C VAL A 37 4.83 -23.13 1.52
N PRO A 38 4.54 -24.23 0.79
CA PRO A 38 4.46 -24.19 -0.66
C PRO A 38 3.36 -23.24 -1.11
N VAL A 39 3.74 -22.19 -1.85
CA VAL A 39 2.83 -21.12 -2.33
C VAL A 39 2.91 -20.99 -3.84
N ARG A 40 1.76 -20.68 -4.46
CA ARG A 40 1.66 -20.25 -5.86
C ARG A 40 1.00 -18.87 -5.90
N LEU A 41 1.66 -17.92 -6.55
CA LEU A 41 1.15 -16.56 -6.73
C LEU A 41 0.73 -16.36 -8.18
N TYR A 42 -0.55 -16.07 -8.39
CA TYR A 42 -1.11 -15.74 -9.70
C TYR A 42 -1.09 -14.23 -9.92
N GLU A 43 -0.53 -13.80 -11.05
CA GLU A 43 -0.54 -12.41 -11.50
C GLU A 43 -0.94 -12.34 -12.98
N ALA A 44 -1.92 -11.51 -13.29
CA ALA A 44 -2.45 -11.40 -14.65
C ALA A 44 -1.47 -10.73 -15.64
N GLY A 45 -0.57 -9.91 -15.11
CA GLY A 45 0.40 -9.14 -15.91
C GLY A 45 1.79 -9.13 -15.29
N VAL A 46 2.32 -7.93 -15.11
CA VAL A 46 3.62 -7.71 -14.44
C VAL A 46 3.36 -7.36 -12.97
N PRO A 47 4.04 -8.02 -12.02
CA PRO A 47 3.88 -7.69 -10.60
C PRO A 47 4.04 -6.20 -10.31
N GLY A 48 3.15 -5.66 -9.48
CA GLY A 48 3.18 -4.27 -9.02
C GLY A 48 2.65 -3.22 -10.00
N THR A 49 2.15 -3.59 -11.19
CA THR A 49 1.66 -2.61 -12.19
C THR A 49 0.19 -2.19 -12.00
N GLY A 50 -0.55 -2.81 -11.07
CA GLY A 50 -1.90 -2.42 -10.69
C GLY A 50 -1.92 -1.24 -9.70
N GLN A 51 -2.71 -1.34 -8.63
CA GLN A 51 -2.80 -0.30 -7.58
C GLN A 51 -1.47 -0.07 -6.82
N SER A 52 -0.49 -0.97 -6.96
CA SER A 52 0.86 -0.82 -6.41
C SER A 52 1.82 -0.03 -7.31
N ALA A 53 1.37 0.42 -8.48
CA ALA A 53 2.20 1.15 -9.44
C ALA A 53 2.70 2.50 -8.90
N GLY A 54 3.78 2.99 -9.48
CA GLY A 54 4.43 4.25 -9.17
C GLY A 54 5.86 4.04 -8.64
N GLU A 55 6.53 5.12 -8.27
CA GLU A 55 7.94 5.09 -7.85
C GLU A 55 8.13 5.30 -6.36
N SER A 56 7.13 5.93 -5.71
CA SER A 56 7.21 6.30 -4.30
C SER A 56 5.82 6.30 -3.66
N ARG A 57 5.76 6.02 -2.36
CA ARG A 57 4.59 6.16 -1.48
C ARG A 57 5.06 6.70 -0.13
N ILE A 58 4.17 7.31 0.62
CA ILE A 58 4.50 7.72 1.99
C ILE A 58 4.40 6.51 2.92
N PHE A 59 5.46 6.24 3.65
CA PHE A 59 5.39 5.49 4.89
C PHE A 59 5.21 6.48 6.03
N ARG A 60 4.12 6.40 6.75
CA ARG A 60 3.83 7.19 7.96
C ARG A 60 3.22 6.33 9.03
N HIS A 61 3.46 6.67 10.28
CA HIS A 61 2.81 6.03 11.42
C HIS A 61 1.50 6.74 11.81
N ALA A 62 1.41 8.06 11.56
CA ALA A 62 0.30 8.88 12.00
C ALA A 62 -1.04 8.50 11.33
N HIS A 63 -1.96 8.00 12.13
CA HIS A 63 -3.34 7.67 11.78
C HIS A 63 -4.28 8.13 12.89
N ASP A 64 -5.58 8.28 12.56
CA ASP A 64 -6.61 8.63 13.53
C ASP A 64 -7.04 7.38 14.35
N ASP A 65 -6.89 6.18 13.79
CA ASP A 65 -7.14 4.90 14.47
C ASP A 65 -5.84 4.36 15.09
N PRO A 66 -5.77 4.18 16.43
CA PRO A 66 -4.57 3.66 17.11
C PRO A 66 -4.20 2.24 16.68
N ARG A 67 -5.15 1.43 16.19
CA ARG A 67 -4.89 0.09 15.65
C ARG A 67 -4.09 0.16 14.35
N LEU A 68 -4.36 1.18 13.49
CA LEU A 68 -3.55 1.43 12.29
C LEU A 68 -2.16 1.94 12.63
N VAL A 69 -2.00 2.73 13.69
CA VAL A 69 -0.67 3.12 14.19
C VAL A 69 0.12 1.87 14.61
N ALA A 70 -0.49 0.98 15.37
CA ALA A 70 0.13 -0.27 15.80
C ALA A 70 0.54 -1.16 14.60
N LEU A 71 -0.34 -1.29 13.60
CA LEU A 71 -0.06 -2.03 12.36
C LEU A 71 1.05 -1.37 11.53
N ALA A 72 1.09 -0.02 11.46
CA ALA A 72 2.16 0.71 10.78
C ALA A 72 3.52 0.47 11.47
N ARG A 73 3.55 0.53 12.81
CA ARG A 73 4.76 0.25 13.59
C ARG A 73 5.27 -1.18 13.37
N GLU A 74 4.38 -2.18 13.39
CA GLU A 74 4.72 -3.56 13.05
C GLU A 74 5.28 -3.65 11.62
N SER A 75 4.60 -3.02 10.66
CA SER A 75 5.06 -2.97 9.26
C SER A 75 6.43 -2.31 9.10
N ARG A 76 6.72 -1.26 9.89
CA ARG A 76 8.02 -0.58 9.82
C ARG A 76 9.17 -1.52 10.16
N GLY A 77 9.01 -2.30 11.24
CA GLY A 77 10.00 -3.32 11.60
C GLY A 77 10.24 -4.33 10.48
N VAL A 78 9.18 -4.79 9.82
CA VAL A 78 9.31 -5.74 8.69
C VAL A 78 9.93 -5.08 7.45
N TRP A 79 9.63 -3.80 7.18
CA TRP A 79 10.33 -3.06 6.11
C TRP A 79 11.83 -2.97 6.36
N ASP A 80 12.25 -2.79 7.62
CA ASP A 80 13.68 -2.74 8.00
C ASP A 80 14.34 -4.11 7.85
N GLU A 81 13.68 -5.19 8.32
CA GLU A 81 14.15 -6.57 8.13
C GLU A 81 14.35 -6.89 6.64
N TRP A 82 13.40 -6.49 5.78
CA TRP A 82 13.52 -6.71 4.33
C TRP A 82 14.61 -5.83 3.69
N ALA A 83 14.77 -4.57 4.13
CA ALA A 83 15.83 -3.70 3.65
C ALA A 83 17.22 -4.29 3.94
N GLU A 84 17.41 -4.84 5.13
CA GLU A 84 18.63 -5.55 5.51
C GLU A 84 18.80 -6.86 4.70
N HIS A 85 17.74 -7.69 4.62
CA HIS A 85 17.79 -8.96 3.91
C HIS A 85 18.12 -8.81 2.42
N PHE A 86 17.53 -7.83 1.75
CA PHE A 86 17.74 -7.60 0.32
C PHE A 86 18.91 -6.65 0.01
N ASP A 87 19.56 -6.07 1.04
CA ASP A 87 20.63 -5.06 0.93
C ASP A 87 20.21 -3.87 0.03
N VAL A 88 19.01 -3.31 0.29
CA VAL A 88 18.46 -2.17 -0.46
C VAL A 88 17.69 -1.20 0.44
N GLU A 89 17.69 0.09 0.08
CA GLU A 89 16.82 1.06 0.73
C GLU A 89 15.35 0.82 0.31
N LEU A 90 14.46 0.47 1.24
CA LEU A 90 13.04 0.29 1.00
C LEU A 90 12.20 1.46 1.51
N VAL A 91 12.61 2.11 2.58
CA VAL A 91 12.00 3.35 3.12
C VAL A 91 13.11 4.36 3.38
N SER A 92 12.99 5.57 2.83
CA SER A 92 14.00 6.60 3.02
C SER A 92 14.05 7.09 4.47
N SER A 93 15.21 7.58 4.89
CA SER A 93 15.43 8.15 6.23
C SER A 93 15.15 9.66 6.34
N ASP A 94 14.41 10.23 5.37
CA ASP A 94 14.17 11.67 5.35
C ASP A 94 13.05 12.13 6.30
N GLY A 95 12.22 11.20 6.76
CA GLY A 95 11.07 11.47 7.63
C GLY A 95 9.79 11.83 6.88
N VAL A 96 8.73 12.04 7.66
CA VAL A 96 7.45 12.59 7.19
C VAL A 96 7.10 13.81 8.02
N VAL A 97 6.88 14.93 7.37
CA VAL A 97 6.37 16.14 7.98
C VAL A 97 4.86 16.22 7.75
N ALA A 98 4.09 16.39 8.81
CA ALA A 98 2.67 16.71 8.77
C ALA A 98 2.46 18.14 9.27
N ILE A 99 1.68 18.94 8.53
CA ILE A 99 1.35 20.32 8.90
C ILE A 99 -0.16 20.53 9.03
N GLY A 100 -0.55 21.44 9.95
CA GLY A 100 -1.94 21.74 10.27
C GLY A 100 -2.40 21.12 11.60
N ASP A 101 -3.59 21.49 12.05
CA ASP A 101 -4.10 21.09 13.38
C ASP A 101 -4.30 19.56 13.52
N SER A 102 -4.64 18.87 12.45
CA SER A 102 -4.78 17.41 12.47
C SER A 102 -3.46 16.70 12.76
N ALA A 103 -2.30 17.33 12.48
CA ALA A 103 -0.99 16.76 12.79
C ALA A 103 -0.80 16.62 14.31
N LEU A 104 -1.20 17.63 15.10
CA LEU A 104 -1.13 17.56 16.56
C LEU A 104 -2.13 16.55 17.16
N ALA A 105 -3.31 16.40 16.55
CA ALA A 105 -4.27 15.39 16.98
C ALA A 105 -3.69 13.98 16.79
N ARG A 106 -3.09 13.71 15.63
CA ARG A 106 -2.45 12.42 15.34
C ARG A 106 -1.19 12.17 16.18
N LEU A 107 -0.43 13.21 16.51
CA LEU A 107 0.71 13.08 17.45
C LEU A 107 0.25 12.52 18.79
N ARG A 108 -0.90 12.98 19.33
CA ARG A 108 -1.44 12.43 20.59
C ARG A 108 -1.80 10.94 20.46
N VAL A 109 -2.30 10.50 19.30
CA VAL A 109 -2.56 9.07 19.06
C VAL A 109 -1.25 8.28 19.00
N LEU A 110 -0.20 8.83 18.38
CA LEU A 110 1.14 8.22 18.36
C LEU A 110 1.69 8.06 19.79
N ASP A 111 1.58 9.10 20.61
CA ASP A 111 2.01 9.09 22.01
C ASP A 111 1.27 8.02 22.83
N GLN A 112 -0.05 7.87 22.61
CA GLN A 112 -0.86 6.84 23.28
C GLN A 112 -0.42 5.42 22.93
N VAL A 113 -0.12 5.17 21.65
CA VAL A 113 0.33 3.84 21.19
C VAL A 113 1.78 3.59 21.59
N GLY A 114 2.61 4.63 21.57
CA GLY A 114 4.02 4.58 21.92
C GLY A 114 4.89 3.84 20.89
N GLY A 115 6.21 3.96 21.06
CA GLY A 115 7.19 3.26 20.22
C GLY A 115 7.32 3.81 18.79
N VAL A 116 6.88 5.06 18.57
CA VAL A 116 7.09 5.82 17.34
C VAL A 116 7.84 7.11 17.70
N GLU A 117 8.93 7.40 17.02
CA GLU A 117 9.69 8.63 17.19
C GLU A 117 9.04 9.75 16.38
N ALA A 118 8.13 10.49 17.00
CA ALA A 118 7.46 11.64 16.39
C ALA A 118 7.36 12.79 17.40
N HIS A 119 7.49 14.02 16.93
CA HIS A 119 7.43 15.21 17.78
C HIS A 119 7.03 16.46 16.99
N GLU A 120 6.58 17.47 17.70
CA GLU A 120 6.34 18.80 17.14
C GLU A 120 7.68 19.47 16.80
N ILE A 121 7.75 20.13 15.64
CA ILE A 121 8.93 20.83 15.14
C ILE A 121 8.64 22.31 14.95
N ASP A 122 9.66 23.14 15.13
CA ASP A 122 9.60 24.58 14.90
C ASP A 122 9.78 24.94 13.40
N ALA A 123 9.60 26.23 13.08
CA ALA A 123 9.72 26.71 11.71
C ALA A 123 11.14 26.54 11.13
N ALA A 124 12.18 26.57 11.98
CA ALA A 124 13.56 26.42 11.53
C ALA A 124 13.85 24.96 11.15
N GLU A 125 13.41 24.01 11.96
CA GLU A 125 13.51 22.59 11.63
C GLU A 125 12.63 22.23 10.44
N LEU A 126 11.40 22.76 10.38
CA LEU A 126 10.52 22.57 9.23
C LEU A 126 11.21 22.98 7.91
N ALA A 127 11.86 24.15 7.90
CA ALA A 127 12.60 24.63 6.71
C ALA A 127 13.78 23.71 6.34
N GLN A 128 14.43 23.07 7.31
CA GLN A 128 15.51 22.11 7.06
C GLN A 128 14.98 20.79 6.51
N ARG A 129 13.84 20.29 7.04
CA ARG A 129 13.21 19.03 6.61
C ARG A 129 12.50 19.18 5.27
N MET A 130 11.93 20.37 5.01
CA MET A 130 11.12 20.68 3.83
C MET A 130 11.63 21.92 3.09
N PRO A 131 12.86 21.87 2.51
CA PRO A 131 13.44 23.03 1.84
C PRO A 131 12.69 23.49 0.58
N LEU A 132 11.74 22.68 0.09
CA LEU A 132 10.89 22.98 -1.05
C LEU A 132 9.61 23.73 -0.66
N LEU A 133 9.25 23.74 0.64
CA LEU A 133 8.01 24.33 1.16
C LEU A 133 8.13 25.85 1.28
N ALA A 134 7.09 26.58 0.94
CA ALA A 134 6.94 27.99 1.25
C ALA A 134 6.90 28.21 2.78
N GLY A 135 7.13 29.43 3.22
CA GLY A 135 7.09 29.76 4.65
C GLY A 135 5.75 29.36 5.27
N TYR A 136 5.84 28.59 6.36
CA TYR A 136 4.71 28.14 7.17
C TYR A 136 5.03 28.32 8.65
N SER A 137 4.06 28.79 9.43
CA SER A 137 4.23 29.13 10.86
C SER A 137 3.17 28.48 11.75
N GLY A 138 2.36 27.59 11.22
CA GLY A 138 1.38 26.81 12.01
C GLY A 138 2.00 25.53 12.60
N PRO A 139 1.16 24.66 13.20
CA PRO A 139 1.60 23.39 13.78
C PRO A 139 2.28 22.48 12.75
N ALA A 140 3.40 21.90 13.12
CA ALA A 140 4.16 20.95 12.31
C ALA A 140 4.68 19.80 13.18
N VAL A 141 4.55 18.58 12.69
CA VAL A 141 4.99 17.34 13.36
C VAL A 141 5.90 16.57 12.42
N LEU A 142 6.99 16.05 12.95
CA LEU A 142 7.91 15.16 12.25
C LEU A 142 7.75 13.73 12.79
N ASP A 143 7.49 12.79 11.89
CA ASP A 143 7.64 11.34 12.10
C ASP A 143 9.04 10.96 11.57
N GLU A 144 10.01 10.80 12.46
CA GLU A 144 11.43 10.57 12.13
C GLU A 144 11.64 9.25 11.40
N SER A 145 10.92 8.22 11.80
CA SER A 145 11.02 6.88 11.22
C SER A 145 10.10 6.65 10.02
N GLY A 146 9.30 7.67 9.66
CA GLY A 146 8.59 7.74 8.40
C GLY A 146 9.51 8.01 7.21
N GLY A 147 8.96 8.00 5.99
CA GLY A 147 9.74 8.30 4.80
C GLY A 147 9.07 7.90 3.49
N ALA A 148 9.83 7.98 2.41
CA ALA A 148 9.38 7.57 1.10
C ALA A 148 9.66 6.08 0.86
N ILE A 149 8.63 5.28 0.64
CA ILE A 149 8.77 3.88 0.24
C ILE A 149 9.27 3.83 -1.21
N ARG A 150 10.33 3.08 -1.48
CA ARG A 150 10.87 2.78 -2.80
C ARG A 150 10.04 1.67 -3.45
N THR A 151 8.89 2.04 -4.00
CA THR A 151 7.86 1.05 -4.39
C THR A 151 8.34 0.07 -5.44
N ARG A 152 9.05 0.52 -6.48
CA ARG A 152 9.60 -0.36 -7.51
C ARG A 152 10.66 -1.29 -6.95
N THR A 153 11.55 -0.77 -6.09
CA THR A 153 12.60 -1.58 -5.43
C THR A 153 11.95 -2.68 -4.60
N ALA A 154 10.94 -2.35 -3.79
CA ALA A 154 10.22 -3.32 -2.97
C ALA A 154 9.53 -4.42 -3.81
N ILE A 155 8.81 -4.03 -4.86
CA ILE A 155 8.16 -4.98 -5.78
C ILE A 155 9.20 -5.88 -6.44
N THR A 156 10.30 -5.30 -6.96
CA THR A 156 11.35 -6.07 -7.65
C THR A 156 12.04 -7.06 -6.71
N ALA A 157 12.37 -6.64 -5.49
CA ALA A 157 13.00 -7.51 -4.49
C ALA A 157 12.10 -8.71 -4.11
N LEU A 158 10.83 -8.43 -3.79
CA LEU A 158 9.88 -9.49 -3.42
C LEU A 158 9.54 -10.41 -4.60
N ALA A 159 9.32 -9.85 -5.80
CA ALA A 159 9.02 -10.65 -7.00
C ALA A 159 10.21 -11.52 -7.39
N GLY A 160 11.45 -11.00 -7.29
CA GLY A 160 12.67 -11.77 -7.52
C GLY A 160 12.82 -12.93 -6.52
N ALA A 161 12.55 -12.67 -5.23
CA ALA A 161 12.57 -13.72 -4.21
C ALA A 161 11.49 -14.80 -4.42
N LEU A 162 10.46 -14.52 -5.22
CA LEU A 162 9.32 -15.40 -5.49
C LEU A 162 9.27 -15.91 -6.94
N GLU A 163 10.34 -15.74 -7.73
CA GLU A 163 10.34 -16.00 -9.18
C GLU A 163 9.76 -17.38 -9.54
N ASP A 164 10.13 -18.42 -8.79
CA ASP A 164 9.67 -19.80 -8.98
C ASP A 164 8.22 -20.06 -8.52
N ALA A 165 7.63 -19.16 -7.71
CA ALA A 165 6.26 -19.24 -7.21
C ALA A 165 5.27 -18.43 -8.06
N VAL A 166 5.74 -17.46 -8.85
CA VAL A 166 4.88 -16.59 -9.67
C VAL A 166 4.41 -17.33 -10.92
N THR A 167 3.12 -17.31 -11.15
CA THR A 167 2.47 -17.78 -12.38
C THR A 167 1.80 -16.60 -13.06
N THR A 168 2.27 -16.23 -14.26
CA THR A 168 1.62 -15.18 -15.06
C THR A 168 0.36 -15.75 -15.71
N ALA A 169 -0.77 -15.56 -15.05
CA ALA A 169 -2.08 -15.98 -15.52
C ALA A 169 -3.20 -15.20 -14.79
N GLU A 170 -4.21 -14.79 -15.54
CA GLU A 170 -5.43 -14.21 -14.98
C GLU A 170 -6.30 -15.29 -14.35
N VAL A 171 -6.70 -15.09 -13.08
CA VAL A 171 -7.68 -15.95 -12.41
C VAL A 171 -9.10 -15.52 -12.78
N ILE A 172 -9.86 -16.48 -13.29
CA ILE A 172 -11.22 -16.30 -13.77
C ILE A 172 -12.23 -16.54 -12.65
N SER A 173 -12.11 -17.67 -11.93
CA SER A 173 -13.00 -18.04 -10.83
C SER A 173 -12.27 -18.77 -9.71
N ILE A 174 -12.93 -18.77 -8.56
CA ILE A 174 -12.55 -19.46 -7.33
C ILE A 174 -13.75 -20.28 -6.91
N ASP A 175 -13.57 -21.58 -6.76
CA ASP A 175 -14.67 -22.51 -6.52
C ASP A 175 -14.37 -23.35 -5.25
N PRO A 176 -14.91 -22.96 -4.06
CA PRO A 176 -14.80 -23.75 -2.84
C PRO A 176 -15.46 -25.13 -3.02
N ARG A 177 -14.79 -26.18 -2.55
CA ARG A 177 -15.25 -27.57 -2.66
C ARG A 177 -15.80 -28.08 -1.33
N ALA A 178 -16.61 -29.12 -1.39
CA ALA A 178 -17.23 -29.73 -0.22
C ALA A 178 -16.22 -30.37 0.76
N ASP A 179 -15.01 -30.72 0.27
CA ASP A 179 -13.91 -31.26 1.09
C ASP A 179 -13.08 -30.17 1.81
N GLY A 180 -13.47 -28.90 1.67
CA GLY A 180 -12.80 -27.77 2.28
C GLY A 180 -11.62 -27.22 1.46
N THR A 181 -11.28 -27.85 0.34
CA THR A 181 -10.29 -27.32 -0.62
C THR A 181 -10.92 -26.28 -1.54
N VAL A 182 -10.10 -25.59 -2.33
CA VAL A 182 -10.53 -24.55 -3.25
C VAL A 182 -9.93 -24.79 -4.63
N GLU A 183 -10.76 -24.89 -5.64
CA GLU A 183 -10.30 -24.87 -7.02
C GLU A 183 -10.10 -23.43 -7.48
N VAL A 184 -8.91 -23.11 -7.99
CA VAL A 184 -8.60 -21.87 -8.69
C VAL A 184 -8.53 -22.17 -10.17
N ARG A 185 -9.35 -21.45 -10.95
CA ARG A 185 -9.35 -21.53 -12.40
C ARG A 185 -8.74 -20.27 -12.98
N SER A 186 -7.64 -20.42 -13.70
CA SER A 186 -6.98 -19.35 -14.46
C SER A 186 -7.21 -19.52 -15.95
N VAL A 187 -6.73 -18.56 -16.75
CA VAL A 187 -6.70 -18.70 -18.22
C VAL A 187 -5.77 -19.82 -18.68
N ALA A 188 -4.79 -20.21 -17.87
CA ALA A 188 -3.77 -21.19 -18.21
C ALA A 188 -4.11 -22.61 -17.74
N ASP A 189 -4.69 -22.74 -16.53
CA ASP A 189 -4.88 -24.03 -15.87
C ASP A 189 -6.01 -24.03 -14.82
N ARG A 190 -6.18 -25.20 -14.19
CA ARG A 190 -6.97 -25.38 -12.97
C ARG A 190 -6.13 -26.12 -11.94
N ALA A 191 -6.11 -25.61 -10.73
CA ALA A 191 -5.40 -26.23 -9.63
C ALA A 191 -6.20 -26.14 -8.33
N VAL A 192 -5.91 -27.04 -7.39
CA VAL A 192 -6.62 -27.17 -6.12
C VAL A 192 -5.67 -26.85 -4.98
N TYR A 193 -6.14 -26.07 -4.01
CA TYR A 193 -5.38 -25.56 -2.89
C TYR A 193 -6.12 -25.82 -1.58
N SER A 194 -5.39 -25.89 -0.47
CA SER A 194 -5.98 -25.94 0.86
C SER A 194 -6.55 -24.58 1.28
N LYS A 195 -5.90 -23.49 0.88
CA LYS A 195 -6.30 -22.11 1.16
C LYS A 195 -6.02 -21.20 -0.04
N VAL A 196 -6.82 -20.14 -0.15
CA VAL A 196 -6.64 -19.09 -1.17
C VAL A 196 -6.69 -17.73 -0.51
N VAL A 197 -5.73 -16.85 -0.83
CA VAL A 197 -5.70 -15.45 -0.39
C VAL A 197 -5.82 -14.53 -1.62
N VAL A 198 -6.90 -13.75 -1.67
CA VAL A 198 -7.20 -12.86 -2.80
C VAL A 198 -6.75 -11.45 -2.46
N CYS A 199 -5.66 -11.01 -3.10
CA CYS A 199 -5.05 -9.70 -3.01
C CYS A 199 -5.10 -8.97 -4.37
N ALA A 200 -6.19 -9.15 -5.12
CA ALA A 200 -6.32 -8.76 -6.52
C ALA A 200 -6.69 -7.26 -6.72
N GLY A 201 -6.57 -6.44 -5.68
CA GLY A 201 -6.86 -5.01 -5.75
C GLY A 201 -8.30 -4.76 -6.21
N ARG A 202 -8.48 -4.00 -7.29
CA ARG A 202 -9.81 -3.66 -7.84
C ARG A 202 -10.62 -4.89 -8.27
N GLU A 203 -9.97 -6.00 -8.62
CA GLU A 203 -10.63 -7.23 -9.06
C GLU A 203 -11.09 -8.12 -7.87
N THR A 204 -10.68 -7.78 -6.65
CA THR A 204 -11.04 -8.57 -5.45
C THR A 204 -12.56 -8.74 -5.29
N ALA A 205 -13.32 -7.65 -5.48
CA ALA A 205 -14.78 -7.71 -5.35
C ALA A 205 -15.44 -8.59 -6.44
N ARG A 206 -14.89 -8.60 -7.66
CA ARG A 206 -15.35 -9.49 -8.73
C ARG A 206 -15.14 -10.96 -8.37
N LEU A 207 -13.94 -11.29 -7.88
CA LEU A 207 -13.61 -12.64 -7.46
C LEU A 207 -14.42 -13.08 -6.23
N ALA A 208 -14.71 -12.18 -5.28
CA ALA A 208 -15.57 -12.47 -4.14
C ALA A 208 -16.99 -12.86 -4.54
N ARG A 209 -17.53 -12.25 -5.61
CA ARG A 209 -18.86 -12.61 -6.14
C ARG A 209 -18.90 -14.06 -6.65
N SER A 210 -17.78 -14.66 -7.11
CA SER A 210 -17.75 -16.05 -7.55
C SER A 210 -18.00 -17.05 -6.42
N VAL A 211 -17.77 -16.64 -5.16
CA VAL A 211 -18.07 -17.45 -3.97
C VAL A 211 -19.32 -16.98 -3.23
N GLY A 212 -20.15 -16.14 -3.86
CA GLY A 212 -21.40 -15.62 -3.28
C GLY A 212 -21.21 -14.48 -2.28
N LEU A 213 -20.00 -13.89 -2.17
CA LEU A 213 -19.68 -12.81 -1.23
C LEU A 213 -19.73 -11.45 -1.93
N SER A 214 -20.47 -10.48 -1.34
CA SER A 214 -20.51 -9.10 -1.80
C SER A 214 -19.68 -8.22 -0.87
N LEU A 215 -18.61 -7.63 -1.39
CA LEU A 215 -17.77 -6.70 -0.62
C LEU A 215 -18.31 -5.27 -0.75
N PRO A 216 -18.43 -4.50 0.35
CA PRO A 216 -18.94 -3.14 0.33
C PRO A 216 -17.83 -2.15 -0.10
N VAL A 217 -17.19 -2.40 -1.24
CA VAL A 217 -16.09 -1.58 -1.74
C VAL A 217 -16.56 -0.61 -2.82
N ARG A 218 -15.92 0.56 -2.87
CA ARG A 218 -16.07 1.54 -3.94
C ARG A 218 -14.75 1.71 -4.66
N LEU A 219 -14.76 1.63 -5.98
CA LEU A 219 -13.61 1.97 -6.79
C LEU A 219 -13.56 3.48 -7.01
N ALA A 220 -12.40 4.06 -6.80
CA ALA A 220 -12.16 5.47 -7.02
C ALA A 220 -10.72 5.69 -7.51
N ALA A 221 -10.39 6.93 -7.86
CA ALA A 221 -9.04 7.34 -8.16
C ALA A 221 -8.79 8.75 -7.66
N HIS A 222 -7.54 9.03 -7.32
CA HIS A 222 -7.05 10.37 -7.02
C HIS A 222 -5.87 10.72 -7.95
N VAL A 223 -5.61 12.01 -8.08
CA VAL A 223 -4.51 12.52 -8.89
C VAL A 223 -3.19 12.48 -8.13
N ARG A 224 -2.12 12.22 -8.85
CA ARG A 224 -0.76 12.38 -8.38
C ARG A 224 0.12 12.88 -9.52
N LEU A 225 0.61 14.11 -9.37
CA LEU A 225 1.46 14.79 -10.32
C LEU A 225 2.92 14.76 -9.86
N THR A 226 3.86 14.61 -10.77
CA THR A 226 5.29 14.62 -10.48
C THR A 226 5.93 15.86 -11.04
N PHE A 227 6.63 16.61 -10.20
CA PHE A 227 7.28 17.88 -10.52
C PHE A 227 8.77 17.79 -10.31
N ASP A 228 9.55 18.42 -11.18
CA ASP A 228 11.00 18.50 -11.06
C ASP A 228 11.40 19.63 -10.10
N VAL A 229 12.48 19.42 -9.35
CA VAL A 229 13.09 20.41 -8.47
C VAL A 229 13.84 21.45 -9.33
N LYS A 230 13.63 22.75 -9.05
CA LYS A 230 14.26 23.86 -9.83
C LYS A 230 15.78 23.96 -9.67
N ALA A 231 16.29 23.56 -8.53
CA ALA A 231 17.71 23.61 -8.19
C ALA A 231 18.32 22.21 -8.13
N ALA A 232 19.54 22.11 -7.61
CA ALA A 232 20.12 20.80 -7.28
C ALA A 232 19.23 20.05 -6.29
N ALA A 233 19.16 18.72 -6.44
CA ALA A 233 18.39 17.88 -5.52
C ALA A 233 18.83 18.14 -4.08
N PRO A 234 17.89 18.40 -3.15
CA PRO A 234 18.23 18.65 -1.75
C PRO A 234 18.83 17.39 -1.11
N ALA A 235 19.82 17.57 -0.25
CA ALA A 235 20.42 16.46 0.48
C ALA A 235 19.38 15.72 1.33
N ARG A 236 18.42 16.46 1.91
CA ARG A 236 17.28 15.94 2.67
C ARG A 236 16.00 16.63 2.23
N VAL A 237 14.93 15.86 2.04
CA VAL A 237 13.57 16.35 1.85
C VAL A 237 12.59 15.29 2.34
N ALA A 238 11.81 15.63 3.36
CA ALA A 238 10.82 14.74 3.94
C ALA A 238 9.62 14.56 3.01
N CYS A 239 8.82 13.52 3.23
CA CYS A 239 7.45 13.46 2.73
C CYS A 239 6.60 14.53 3.42
N LEU A 240 5.57 15.02 2.74
CA LEU A 240 4.65 16.03 3.28
C LEU A 240 3.23 15.48 3.37
N GLN A 241 2.57 15.78 4.48
CA GLN A 241 1.12 15.74 4.63
C GLN A 241 0.63 17.12 5.04
N ASP A 242 -0.22 17.74 4.23
CA ASP A 242 -0.75 19.08 4.52
C ASP A 242 -2.27 19.01 4.74
N SER A 243 -2.67 19.32 5.97
CA SER A 243 -4.07 19.50 6.36
C SER A 243 -4.37 20.95 6.77
N SER A 244 -3.44 21.88 6.55
CA SER A 244 -3.54 23.24 7.07
C SER A 244 -4.53 24.13 6.35
N GLY A 245 -4.77 23.88 5.06
CA GLY A 245 -5.56 24.75 4.19
C GLY A 245 -4.88 26.08 3.84
N VAL A 246 -3.70 26.39 4.40
CA VAL A 246 -3.00 27.69 4.23
C VAL A 246 -2.64 27.93 2.76
N PHE A 247 -2.37 26.88 2.02
CA PHE A 247 -2.01 26.96 0.60
C PHE A 247 -3.19 26.73 -0.35
N GLY A 248 -4.41 26.72 0.17
CA GLY A 248 -5.66 26.62 -0.61
C GLY A 248 -6.22 25.22 -0.77
N GLU A 249 -5.51 24.19 -0.27
CA GLU A 249 -5.96 22.80 -0.27
C GLU A 249 -5.82 22.17 1.12
N VAL A 250 -6.66 21.17 1.37
CA VAL A 250 -6.63 20.32 2.56
C VAL A 250 -6.49 18.87 2.10
N GLY A 251 -5.74 18.07 2.83
CA GLY A 251 -5.55 16.67 2.48
C GLY A 251 -4.57 16.45 1.31
N VAL A 252 -3.50 17.26 1.27
CA VAL A 252 -2.40 17.07 0.32
C VAL A 252 -1.39 16.08 0.89
N TYR A 253 -0.89 15.21 0.03
CA TYR A 253 0.23 14.35 0.35
C TYR A 253 1.30 14.45 -0.73
N ALA A 254 2.57 14.45 -0.33
CA ALA A 254 3.65 14.56 -1.28
C ALA A 254 4.89 13.78 -0.83
N THR A 255 5.67 13.29 -1.81
CA THR A 255 6.78 12.38 -1.55
C THR A 255 7.92 12.57 -2.55
N PRO A 256 9.19 12.57 -2.09
CA PRO A 256 10.32 12.61 -2.99
C PRO A 256 10.44 11.29 -3.78
N LEU A 257 10.84 11.39 -5.04
CA LEU A 257 11.25 10.26 -5.83
C LEU A 257 12.70 9.86 -5.49
N PRO A 258 13.13 8.65 -5.89
CA PRO A 258 14.54 8.28 -5.77
C PRO A 258 15.46 9.34 -6.38
N GLY A 259 16.55 9.69 -5.68
CA GLY A 259 17.46 10.76 -6.10
C GLY A 259 17.00 12.18 -5.80
N LYS A 260 15.78 12.37 -5.31
CA LYS A 260 15.22 13.66 -4.83
C LYS A 260 15.22 14.81 -5.85
N SER A 261 15.46 14.52 -7.13
CA SER A 261 15.37 15.51 -8.22
C SER A 261 13.93 15.81 -8.64
N SER A 262 12.97 15.04 -8.14
CA SER A 262 11.55 15.20 -8.42
C SER A 262 10.73 14.89 -7.16
N TYR A 263 9.54 15.48 -7.10
CA TYR A 263 8.63 15.39 -5.97
C TYR A 263 7.22 15.14 -6.48
N SER A 264 6.57 14.06 -6.03
CA SER A 264 5.19 13.75 -6.42
C SER A 264 4.22 14.35 -5.41
N VAL A 265 3.18 14.99 -5.90
CA VAL A 265 2.13 15.66 -5.11
C VAL A 265 0.77 15.12 -5.51
N GLY A 266 -0.06 14.75 -4.54
CA GLY A 266 -1.42 14.29 -4.76
C GLY A 266 -2.41 14.93 -3.79
N LEU A 267 -3.68 14.88 -4.16
CA LEU A 267 -4.81 15.26 -3.31
C LEU A 267 -5.49 14.00 -2.80
N SER A 268 -5.92 13.99 -1.53
CA SER A 268 -6.61 12.86 -0.92
C SER A 268 -8.04 12.69 -1.45
N GLU A 269 -8.62 13.75 -1.99
CA GLU A 269 -9.94 13.70 -2.63
C GLU A 269 -9.95 12.71 -3.80
N THR A 270 -11.01 11.91 -3.89
CA THR A 270 -11.14 10.84 -4.90
C THR A 270 -12.35 11.08 -5.81
N VAL A 271 -12.23 10.60 -7.04
CA VAL A 271 -13.33 10.55 -8.01
C VAL A 271 -13.72 9.11 -8.25
N GLY A 272 -15.01 8.82 -8.18
CA GLY A 272 -15.54 7.47 -8.41
C GLY A 272 -15.21 6.95 -9.81
N VAL A 273 -14.97 5.63 -9.88
CA VAL A 273 -14.62 4.92 -11.11
C VAL A 273 -15.57 3.75 -11.30
N ARG A 274 -15.95 3.47 -12.56
CA ARG A 274 -16.74 2.30 -12.94
C ARG A 274 -15.87 1.05 -13.04
N ASP A 275 -16.49 -0.12 -13.06
CA ASP A 275 -15.78 -1.41 -13.20
C ASP A 275 -14.94 -1.49 -14.48
N ASP A 276 -15.34 -0.80 -15.56
CA ASP A 276 -14.60 -0.72 -16.82
C ASP A 276 -13.37 0.23 -16.78
N GLY A 277 -13.15 0.90 -15.66
CA GLY A 277 -12.04 1.84 -15.48
C GLY A 277 -12.33 3.27 -15.90
N THR A 278 -13.56 3.60 -16.33
CA THR A 278 -13.91 4.98 -16.70
C THR A 278 -14.31 5.79 -15.48
N PHE A 279 -13.97 7.10 -15.47
CA PHE A 279 -14.40 8.02 -14.42
C PHE A 279 -15.92 8.25 -14.47
N ILE A 280 -16.56 8.27 -13.29
CA ILE A 280 -17.96 8.62 -13.15
C ILE A 280 -18.14 10.11 -13.52
N ASP A 281 -17.22 10.96 -13.06
CA ASP A 281 -17.16 12.38 -13.38
C ASP A 281 -15.77 12.79 -13.94
N PRO A 282 -15.62 12.81 -15.28
CA PRO A 282 -14.36 13.25 -15.90
C PRO A 282 -14.03 14.73 -15.71
N ALA A 283 -14.99 15.58 -15.32
CA ALA A 283 -14.71 16.99 -15.02
C ALA A 283 -14.07 17.12 -13.62
N ALA A 284 -14.57 16.35 -12.65
CA ALA A 284 -14.01 16.33 -11.30
C ALA A 284 -12.53 15.91 -11.29
N ILE A 285 -12.13 14.85 -12.03
CA ILE A 285 -10.74 14.44 -12.05
C ILE A 285 -9.83 15.51 -12.68
N ARG A 286 -10.28 16.23 -13.72
CA ARG A 286 -9.51 17.36 -14.29
C ARG A 286 -9.40 18.53 -13.31
N SER A 287 -10.45 18.82 -12.55
CA SER A 287 -10.40 19.83 -11.49
C SER A 287 -9.36 19.49 -10.40
N LEU A 288 -9.23 18.21 -10.04
CA LEU A 288 -8.18 17.78 -9.10
C LEU A 288 -6.78 18.00 -9.67
N ASP A 289 -6.55 17.73 -10.96
CA ASP A 289 -5.28 18.04 -11.62
C ASP A 289 -4.93 19.53 -11.56
N GLU A 290 -5.88 20.40 -11.86
CA GLU A 290 -5.72 21.86 -11.80
C GLU A 290 -5.41 22.34 -10.38
N ARG A 291 -6.17 21.89 -9.39
CA ARG A 291 -5.99 22.23 -7.98
C ARG A 291 -4.63 21.77 -7.45
N ALA A 292 -4.18 20.58 -7.83
CA ALA A 292 -2.85 20.08 -7.44
C ALA A 292 -1.71 20.95 -8.01
N ARG A 293 -1.83 21.47 -9.25
CA ARG A 293 -0.88 22.43 -9.85
C ARG A 293 -0.88 23.75 -9.13
N GLU A 294 -2.07 24.29 -8.81
CA GLU A 294 -2.19 25.52 -8.04
C GLU A 294 -1.58 25.39 -6.65
N TYR A 295 -1.83 24.27 -5.98
CA TYR A 295 -1.20 23.98 -4.68
C TYR A 295 0.34 24.01 -4.79
N VAL A 296 0.91 23.32 -5.77
CA VAL A 296 2.38 23.30 -5.97
C VAL A 296 2.93 24.72 -6.18
N THR A 297 2.24 25.52 -6.96
CA THR A 297 2.66 26.92 -7.21
C THR A 297 2.71 27.75 -5.93
N ARG A 298 1.77 27.53 -5.01
CA ARG A 298 1.66 28.28 -3.74
C ARG A 298 2.53 27.70 -2.64
N ALA A 299 2.49 26.37 -2.47
CA ALA A 299 3.10 25.67 -1.35
C ALA A 299 4.54 25.25 -1.59
N LEU A 300 4.90 24.91 -2.83
CA LEU A 300 6.18 24.27 -3.16
C LEU A 300 6.95 25.07 -4.24
N PRO A 301 7.31 26.34 -3.97
CA PRO A 301 7.98 27.22 -4.95
C PRO A 301 9.34 26.69 -5.41
N GLY A 302 9.93 25.73 -4.71
CA GLY A 302 11.15 25.02 -5.11
C GLY A 302 10.97 24.04 -6.27
N LEU A 303 9.72 23.75 -6.68
CA LEU A 303 9.38 22.89 -7.81
C LEU A 303 9.07 23.70 -9.07
N HIS A 304 9.35 23.13 -10.24
CA HIS A 304 8.81 23.67 -11.51
C HIS A 304 7.27 23.59 -11.45
N PRO A 305 6.53 24.59 -11.96
CA PRO A 305 5.08 24.63 -11.85
C PRO A 305 4.37 23.64 -12.78
N GLU A 306 5.05 23.21 -13.85
CA GLU A 306 4.53 22.23 -14.79
C GLU A 306 4.97 20.82 -14.37
N PRO A 307 4.02 19.87 -14.24
CA PRO A 307 4.37 18.50 -13.90
C PRO A 307 5.06 17.82 -15.07
N ARG A 308 6.08 17.02 -14.74
CA ARG A 308 6.77 16.15 -15.71
C ARG A 308 5.91 14.95 -16.09
N ASP A 309 5.11 14.45 -15.13
CA ASP A 309 4.32 13.24 -15.27
C ASP A 309 3.07 13.32 -14.39
N PHE A 310 2.04 12.55 -14.74
CA PHE A 310 0.84 12.43 -13.94
C PHE A 310 0.40 10.96 -13.86
N LEU A 311 -0.23 10.61 -12.74
CA LEU A 311 -0.79 9.29 -12.50
C LEU A 311 -2.13 9.42 -11.79
N HIS A 312 -3.14 8.74 -12.30
CA HIS A 312 -4.38 8.50 -11.57
C HIS A 312 -4.20 7.24 -10.72
N CYS A 313 -4.04 7.42 -9.42
CA CYS A 313 -3.88 6.31 -8.49
C CYS A 313 -5.24 5.69 -8.20
N TRP A 314 -5.43 4.45 -8.62
CA TRP A 314 -6.63 3.66 -8.32
C TRP A 314 -6.66 3.28 -6.85
N VAL A 315 -7.83 3.42 -6.24
CA VAL A 315 -8.06 3.08 -4.84
C VAL A 315 -9.31 2.22 -4.68
N THR A 316 -9.34 1.47 -3.60
CA THR A 316 -10.50 0.67 -3.19
C THR A 316 -10.91 1.15 -1.81
N ASP A 317 -11.95 1.99 -1.78
CA ASP A 317 -12.44 2.60 -0.56
C ASP A 317 -13.41 1.68 0.18
N LEU A 318 -13.33 1.70 1.49
CA LEU A 318 -14.30 1.07 2.38
C LEU A 318 -15.23 2.13 2.97
N PRO A 319 -16.51 1.81 3.25
CA PRO A 319 -17.51 2.81 3.61
C PRO A 319 -17.29 3.51 4.95
N TRP A 320 -16.37 3.01 5.78
CA TRP A 320 -16.12 3.55 7.11
C TRP A 320 -14.85 4.39 7.23
N SER A 321 -13.93 4.31 6.27
CA SER A 321 -12.69 5.11 6.32
C SER A 321 -11.93 5.11 5.00
N GLU A 322 -11.29 6.24 4.69
CA GLU A 322 -10.31 6.35 3.60
C GLU A 322 -9.06 5.50 3.83
N ASP A 323 -8.66 5.27 5.08
CA ASP A 323 -7.55 4.37 5.46
C ASP A 323 -8.05 2.96 5.85
N GLY A 324 -9.31 2.63 5.52
CA GLY A 324 -9.95 1.38 5.90
C GLY A 324 -9.24 0.15 5.33
N VAL A 325 -9.15 -0.89 6.18
CA VAL A 325 -8.61 -2.21 5.83
C VAL A 325 -9.52 -3.30 6.36
N ALA A 326 -9.84 -4.28 5.53
CA ALA A 326 -10.55 -5.47 6.00
C ALA A 326 -10.22 -6.71 5.20
N VAL A 327 -10.41 -7.86 5.84
CA VAL A 327 -10.27 -9.19 5.28
C VAL A 327 -11.55 -9.97 5.54
N TRP A 328 -12.22 -10.38 4.48
CA TRP A 328 -13.39 -11.25 4.54
C TRP A 328 -12.96 -12.70 4.40
N GLU A 329 -13.53 -13.57 5.19
CA GLU A 329 -13.30 -15.00 5.14
C GLU A 329 -14.56 -15.70 4.60
N ALA A 330 -14.39 -16.52 3.56
CA ALA A 330 -15.44 -17.40 3.01
C ALA A 330 -14.88 -18.83 2.95
N GLY A 331 -15.04 -19.57 4.03
CA GLY A 331 -14.51 -20.92 4.16
C GLY A 331 -12.98 -20.95 4.11
N SER A 332 -12.42 -21.47 3.02
CA SER A 332 -10.95 -21.54 2.83
C SER A 332 -10.39 -20.40 1.98
N VAL A 333 -11.17 -19.32 1.76
CA VAL A 333 -10.77 -18.17 0.94
C VAL A 333 -10.79 -16.89 1.76
N PHE A 334 -9.70 -16.10 1.68
CA PHE A 334 -9.58 -14.78 2.28
C PHE A 334 -9.56 -13.71 1.19
N PHE A 335 -10.36 -12.65 1.35
CA PHE A 335 -10.44 -11.52 0.42
C PHE A 335 -9.99 -10.25 1.11
N VAL A 336 -8.97 -9.59 0.58
CA VAL A 336 -8.39 -8.37 1.15
C VAL A 336 -8.86 -7.16 0.37
N ALA A 337 -9.42 -6.17 1.05
CA ALA A 337 -9.71 -4.87 0.45
C ALA A 337 -9.34 -3.74 1.40
N GLY A 338 -9.03 -2.59 0.83
CA GLY A 338 -8.68 -1.37 1.55
C GLY A 338 -7.85 -0.41 0.73
N HIS A 339 -7.60 0.74 1.33
CA HIS A 339 -6.79 1.79 0.75
C HIS A 339 -5.49 1.98 1.54
N ASN A 340 -4.49 2.63 0.94
CA ASN A 340 -3.17 2.90 1.54
C ASN A 340 -2.42 1.66 2.06
N LEU A 341 -2.70 0.48 1.47
CA LEU A 341 -2.17 -0.80 1.94
C LEU A 341 -0.66 -0.95 1.73
N PHE A 342 -0.03 -0.14 0.88
CA PHE A 342 1.39 -0.33 0.55
C PHE A 342 2.27 -0.29 1.81
N LYS A 343 2.08 0.72 2.68
CA LYS A 343 2.83 0.85 3.93
C LYS A 343 2.55 -0.27 4.93
N GLN A 344 1.31 -0.80 4.91
CA GLN A 344 0.85 -1.86 5.82
C GLN A 344 1.13 -3.28 5.30
N ALA A 345 1.53 -3.40 4.03
CA ALA A 345 1.63 -4.68 3.35
C ALA A 345 2.53 -5.72 4.04
N PRO A 346 3.68 -5.37 4.65
CA PRO A 346 4.51 -6.36 5.33
C PRO A 346 3.82 -7.04 6.51
N ALA A 347 3.26 -6.27 7.46
CA ALA A 347 2.55 -6.83 8.61
C ALA A 347 1.24 -7.51 8.18
N LEU A 348 0.51 -6.91 7.23
CA LEU A 348 -0.70 -7.51 6.67
C LEU A 348 -0.39 -8.84 5.97
N GLY A 349 0.70 -8.92 5.21
CA GLY A 349 1.14 -10.16 4.54
C GLY A 349 1.48 -11.28 5.54
N ARG A 350 2.17 -10.96 6.64
CA ARG A 350 2.42 -11.90 7.74
C ARG A 350 1.13 -12.37 8.42
N ALA A 351 0.18 -11.45 8.65
CA ALA A 351 -1.11 -11.79 9.22
C ALA A 351 -1.94 -12.71 8.32
N LEU A 352 -1.94 -12.46 7.01
CA LEU A 352 -2.62 -13.29 6.00
C LEU A 352 -1.96 -14.67 5.87
N ALA A 353 -0.63 -14.74 5.84
CA ALA A 353 0.11 -15.99 5.83
C ALA A 353 -0.23 -16.85 7.05
N ARG A 354 -0.24 -16.25 8.25
CA ARG A 354 -0.66 -16.92 9.49
C ARG A 354 -2.10 -17.44 9.39
N ALA A 355 -3.04 -16.64 8.88
CA ALA A 355 -4.43 -17.06 8.72
C ALA A 355 -4.55 -18.23 7.74
N ALA A 356 -3.82 -18.19 6.63
CA ALA A 356 -3.81 -19.27 5.62
C ALA A 356 -3.18 -20.57 6.13
N THR A 357 -2.33 -20.52 7.17
CA THR A 357 -1.71 -21.68 7.79
C THR A 357 -2.40 -22.17 9.07
N GLY A 358 -3.61 -21.72 9.34
CA GLY A 358 -4.44 -22.18 10.47
C GLY A 358 -4.28 -21.38 11.77
N GLY A 359 -3.48 -20.31 11.79
CA GLY A 359 -3.32 -19.42 12.95
C GLY A 359 -4.50 -18.47 13.20
N GLY A 360 -5.53 -18.50 12.34
CA GLY A 360 -6.70 -17.63 12.41
C GLY A 360 -6.43 -16.19 11.95
N LEU A 361 -7.48 -15.52 11.49
CA LEU A 361 -7.41 -14.10 11.13
C LEU A 361 -7.37 -13.24 12.40
N ARG A 362 -6.55 -12.20 12.39
CA ARG A 362 -6.50 -11.21 13.49
C ARG A 362 -7.84 -10.47 13.56
N GLY A 363 -8.38 -10.32 14.78
CA GLY A 363 -9.71 -9.76 14.98
C GLY A 363 -9.90 -8.34 14.45
N GLU A 364 -8.85 -7.50 14.52
CA GLU A 364 -8.89 -6.14 13.99
C GLU A 364 -8.93 -6.06 12.46
N LEU A 365 -8.60 -7.15 11.77
CA LEU A 365 -8.67 -7.23 10.31
C LEU A 365 -10.03 -7.70 9.80
N THR A 366 -10.92 -8.16 10.67
CA THR A 366 -12.28 -8.56 10.25
C THR A 366 -13.11 -7.32 9.84
N PRO A 367 -14.08 -7.46 8.95
CA PRO A 367 -14.92 -6.34 8.51
C PRO A 367 -15.67 -5.66 9.66
N GLU A 368 -16.06 -6.44 10.66
CA GLU A 368 -16.80 -5.97 11.85
C GLU A 368 -15.97 -5.03 12.73
N ALA A 369 -14.65 -5.22 12.73
CA ALA A 369 -13.73 -4.37 13.46
C ALA A 369 -13.57 -2.97 12.86
N ARG A 370 -13.95 -2.78 11.56
CA ARG A 370 -13.90 -1.50 10.85
C ARG A 370 -12.57 -0.79 11.06
N LEU A 371 -11.46 -1.52 10.84
CA LEU A 371 -10.11 -0.98 11.00
C LEU A 371 -9.92 0.27 10.12
N GLY A 372 -9.43 1.35 10.73
CA GLY A 372 -9.26 2.66 10.09
C GLY A 372 -10.37 3.67 10.42
N GLU A 373 -11.47 3.24 11.05
CA GLU A 373 -12.48 4.15 11.59
C GLU A 373 -11.94 4.82 12.86
N ALA A 374 -11.99 6.17 12.89
CA ALA A 374 -11.63 6.90 14.10
C ALA A 374 -12.48 6.41 15.27
N GLN A 375 -11.86 6.10 16.40
CA GLN A 375 -12.56 5.71 17.61
C GLN A 375 -12.85 6.98 18.43
N ASP A 376 -14.12 7.21 18.81
CA ASP A 376 -14.57 8.32 19.66
C ASP A 376 -13.92 8.29 21.06
#